data_f93510adffc861579714109770352dd8
#
_entry.id   f93510adffc861579714109770352dd8
#
_cell.length_a   1.000
_cell.length_b   1.000
_cell.length_c   1.000
_cell.angle_alpha   90.00
_cell.angle_beta   90.00
_cell.angle_gamma   90.00
#
_symmetry.space_group_name_H-M   'P 1'
#
loop_
_entity.id
_entity.type
_entity.pdbx_description
1 polymer ?
#
loop_
_entity_poly.entity_id
_entity_poly.type
_entity_poly.pdbx_seq_one_letter_code
_entity_poly.pdbx_strand_id
1 'polypeptide(L)'
;MADDVSRRPAPRDNRAVPKIYYGWRMAAAGAGLQFLVSALLVQAFGAYVAVLSSEFGWSRTALAGGAAIQSLEGALIGPVLGWLIDRLGPRAVVRMGIVVFALGFLAFSTVDTIPGFYAAVTLIAIGASMSGYFPLSVCLMHFFERRRARALSLMSLGLAAGGLALPLLSWSIAAFGWRATCVGAAGVILVLGWPLASILRRHPSEVGQEVDGEPRPVETPVPAATWKEGLTAAQAVRTRAFWLLAVGHGLALLVVTAVNVHAISHMKQELGYSLPQASFIITLMTVAQGAGMLLGAAVGDRWSKRYLAALCMLAHMVGLLMLAYAVHVSMLVLFAVLHGMAWGLRGPLMQALRADFFGVREIGMIMGLSAVVISIGQVVGPLVAGMAYDWTGHYQSGFLVLALLAGFGSVMFLRARP
;
A
#
# COMPACT_ATOMS: atom_id res chain seq x y z
N MET A 1 -36.65 59.58 -25.61
CA MET A 1 -37.40 58.31 -25.73
C MET A 1 -36.36 57.27 -26.19
N ALA A 2 -35.70 56.65 -25.26
CA ALA A 2 -34.66 55.65 -25.54
C ALA A 2 -34.90 54.53 -24.53
N ASP A 3 -35.16 53.34 -25.06
CA ASP A 3 -35.57 52.12 -24.35
C ASP A 3 -34.48 51.64 -23.36
N ASP A 4 -34.91 51.51 -22.12
CA ASP A 4 -34.22 50.82 -21.06
C ASP A 4 -34.41 49.29 -21.24
N VAL A 5 -33.39 48.67 -21.90
CA VAL A 5 -33.36 47.23 -22.02
C VAL A 5 -32.87 46.65 -20.72
N SER A 6 -33.82 46.33 -19.83
CA SER A 6 -33.63 45.62 -18.57
C SER A 6 -32.75 44.35 -18.74
N ARG A 7 -31.50 44.42 -18.25
CA ARG A 7 -30.63 43.25 -18.09
C ARG A 7 -31.28 42.27 -17.07
N ARG A 8 -31.95 41.27 -17.57
CA ARG A 8 -32.32 40.11 -16.75
C ARG A 8 -31.03 39.42 -16.30
N PRO A 9 -30.80 39.22 -14.99
CA PRO A 9 -29.69 38.41 -14.54
C PRO A 9 -29.89 36.96 -15.02
N ALA A 10 -28.83 36.38 -15.56
CA ALA A 10 -28.83 34.98 -15.99
C ALA A 10 -29.29 34.07 -14.82
N PRO A 11 -30.08 33.01 -15.08
CA PRO A 11 -30.53 32.12 -14.04
C PRO A 11 -29.31 31.50 -13.35
N ARG A 12 -29.18 31.76 -12.04
CA ARG A 12 -28.23 31.07 -11.17
C ARG A 12 -28.59 29.59 -11.24
N ASP A 13 -27.70 28.80 -11.87
CA ASP A 13 -27.82 27.34 -11.86
C ASP A 13 -27.71 26.86 -10.40
N ASN A 14 -28.87 26.61 -9.79
CA ASN A 14 -29.01 26.19 -8.40
C ASN A 14 -28.74 24.69 -8.26
N ARG A 15 -27.72 24.16 -8.94
CA ARG A 15 -27.22 22.81 -8.68
C ARG A 15 -26.57 22.86 -7.31
N ALA A 16 -27.29 22.35 -6.31
CA ALA A 16 -26.79 22.18 -4.97
C ALA A 16 -25.42 21.49 -5.02
N VAL A 17 -24.36 22.21 -4.69
CA VAL A 17 -23.01 21.67 -4.58
C VAL A 17 -23.10 20.50 -3.60
N PRO A 18 -22.73 19.27 -3.97
CA PRO A 18 -22.83 18.15 -3.06
C PRO A 18 -22.03 18.45 -1.80
N LYS A 19 -22.65 18.34 -0.61
CA LYS A 19 -22.05 18.65 0.69
C LYS A 19 -20.72 17.92 0.95
N ILE A 20 -20.45 16.84 0.19
CA ILE A 20 -19.23 16.03 0.33
C ILE A 20 -18.60 15.89 -1.05
N TYR A 21 -17.33 16.29 -1.18
CA TYR A 21 -16.53 16.09 -2.38
C TYR A 21 -16.46 14.60 -2.76
N TYR A 22 -16.69 14.28 -4.04
CA TYR A 22 -16.77 12.90 -4.52
C TYR A 22 -15.49 12.10 -4.28
N GLY A 23 -14.34 12.74 -4.32
CA GLY A 23 -13.05 12.13 -4.00
C GLY A 23 -13.00 11.43 -2.64
N TRP A 24 -13.72 11.94 -1.63
CA TRP A 24 -13.82 11.28 -0.33
C TRP A 24 -14.63 9.99 -0.37
N ARG A 25 -15.65 9.91 -1.23
CA ARG A 25 -16.38 8.65 -1.49
C ARG A 25 -15.45 7.63 -2.12
N MET A 26 -14.58 8.06 -3.04
CA MET A 26 -13.57 7.20 -3.66
C MET A 26 -12.52 6.73 -2.65
N ALA A 27 -12.07 7.60 -1.73
CA ALA A 27 -11.15 7.23 -0.67
C ALA A 27 -11.77 6.16 0.25
N ALA A 28 -13.04 6.32 0.62
CA ALA A 28 -13.77 5.33 1.43
C ALA A 28 -13.98 4.01 0.67
N ALA A 29 -14.35 4.05 -0.62
CA ALA A 29 -14.46 2.86 -1.45
C ALA A 29 -13.12 2.14 -1.60
N GLY A 30 -12.03 2.90 -1.79
CA GLY A 30 -10.67 2.39 -1.81
C GLY A 30 -10.27 1.73 -0.48
N ALA A 31 -10.64 2.33 0.65
CA ALA A 31 -10.43 1.71 1.97
C ALA A 31 -11.18 0.38 2.11
N GLY A 32 -12.42 0.31 1.62
CA GLY A 32 -13.19 -0.94 1.60
C GLY A 32 -12.55 -2.03 0.73
N LEU A 33 -12.03 -1.68 -0.45
CA LEU A 33 -11.31 -2.61 -1.33
C LEU A 33 -9.98 -3.07 -0.67
N GLN A 34 -9.25 -2.15 -0.04
CA GLN A 34 -8.03 -2.48 0.72
C GLN A 34 -8.33 -3.39 1.91
N PHE A 35 -9.47 -3.18 2.58
CA PHE A 35 -9.95 -4.07 3.65
C PHE A 35 -10.16 -5.49 3.11
N LEU A 36 -10.84 -5.66 1.97
CA LEU A 36 -11.09 -6.98 1.38
C LEU A 36 -9.78 -7.70 1.03
N VAL A 37 -8.84 -7.01 0.37
CA VAL A 37 -7.53 -7.57 0.02
C VAL A 37 -6.76 -7.97 1.28
N SER A 38 -6.76 -7.11 2.29
CA SER A 38 -6.06 -7.38 3.54
C SER A 38 -6.68 -8.52 4.33
N ALA A 39 -8.00 -8.50 4.52
CA ALA A 39 -8.73 -9.49 5.30
C ALA A 39 -8.66 -10.90 4.70
N LEU A 40 -8.79 -10.98 3.38
CA LEU A 40 -8.91 -12.27 2.69
C LEU A 40 -7.58 -12.86 2.23
N LEU A 41 -6.56 -12.03 1.97
CA LEU A 41 -5.25 -12.48 1.49
C LEU A 41 -4.13 -12.18 2.49
N VAL A 42 -3.85 -10.90 2.77
CA VAL A 42 -2.61 -10.53 3.48
C VAL A 42 -2.60 -11.06 4.90
N GLN A 43 -3.68 -10.87 5.66
CA GLN A 43 -3.78 -11.32 7.05
C GLN A 43 -4.21 -12.78 7.17
N ALA A 44 -4.94 -13.29 6.17
CA ALA A 44 -5.47 -14.64 6.15
C ALA A 44 -4.48 -15.70 5.68
N PHE A 45 -3.41 -15.32 4.98
CA PHE A 45 -2.50 -16.27 4.32
C PHE A 45 -1.94 -17.32 5.30
N GLY A 46 -1.56 -16.90 6.50
CA GLY A 46 -1.08 -17.80 7.54
C GLY A 46 -2.12 -18.84 7.99
N ALA A 47 -3.40 -18.48 8.03
CA ALA A 47 -4.47 -19.42 8.39
C ALA A 47 -4.65 -20.49 7.30
N TYR A 48 -4.64 -20.11 6.03
CA TYR A 48 -4.68 -21.07 4.92
C TYR A 48 -3.46 -21.99 4.91
N VAL A 49 -2.25 -21.45 5.12
CA VAL A 49 -1.01 -22.24 5.22
C VAL A 49 -1.11 -23.29 6.33
N ALA A 50 -1.63 -22.91 7.51
CA ALA A 50 -1.78 -23.83 8.63
C ALA A 50 -2.72 -25.00 8.30
N VAL A 51 -3.85 -24.73 7.66
CA VAL A 51 -4.84 -25.76 7.30
C VAL A 51 -4.32 -26.67 6.20
N LEU A 52 -3.70 -26.11 5.14
CA LEU A 52 -3.13 -26.91 4.04
C LEU A 52 -1.97 -27.79 4.52
N SER A 53 -1.12 -27.30 5.42
CA SER A 53 -0.06 -28.09 6.04
C SER A 53 -0.64 -29.26 6.84
N SER A 54 -1.75 -29.04 7.56
CA SER A 54 -2.42 -30.06 8.35
C SER A 54 -3.15 -31.10 7.49
N GLU A 55 -3.83 -30.68 6.41
CA GLU A 55 -4.66 -31.54 5.57
C GLU A 55 -3.80 -32.38 4.60
N PHE A 56 -2.81 -31.78 3.95
CA PHE A 56 -2.02 -32.42 2.91
C PHE A 56 -0.63 -32.87 3.37
N GLY A 57 -0.18 -32.50 4.57
CA GLY A 57 1.18 -32.77 5.02
C GLY A 57 2.26 -32.04 4.24
N TRP A 58 1.90 -30.98 3.50
CA TRP A 58 2.88 -30.21 2.69
C TRP A 58 3.89 -29.51 3.59
N SER A 59 5.14 -29.49 3.13
CA SER A 59 6.21 -28.86 3.87
C SER A 59 5.98 -27.35 4.01
N ARG A 60 6.41 -26.79 5.13
CA ARG A 60 6.35 -25.34 5.36
C ARG A 60 7.11 -24.54 4.28
N THR A 61 8.20 -25.11 3.76
CA THR A 61 8.98 -24.50 2.67
C THR A 61 8.16 -24.40 1.38
N ALA A 62 7.43 -25.47 1.01
CA ALA A 62 6.55 -25.44 -0.17
C ALA A 62 5.44 -24.39 0.00
N LEU A 63 4.80 -24.33 1.17
CA LEU A 63 3.75 -23.35 1.43
C LEU A 63 4.29 -21.91 1.51
N ALA A 64 5.51 -21.70 2.03
CA ALA A 64 6.19 -20.40 2.02
C ALA A 64 6.51 -19.91 0.59
N GLY A 65 6.66 -20.83 -0.37
CA GLY A 65 6.77 -20.51 -1.79
C GLY A 65 5.61 -19.66 -2.31
N GLY A 66 4.40 -19.85 -1.77
CA GLY A 66 3.25 -18.99 -2.10
C GLY A 66 3.44 -17.53 -1.69
N ALA A 67 4.04 -17.26 -0.53
CA ALA A 67 4.37 -15.90 -0.11
C ALA A 67 5.49 -15.28 -0.99
N ALA A 68 6.46 -16.10 -1.38
CA ALA A 68 7.51 -15.66 -2.30
C ALA A 68 6.95 -15.29 -3.69
N ILE A 69 5.97 -16.06 -4.20
CA ILE A 69 5.26 -15.76 -5.45
C ILE A 69 4.54 -14.41 -5.35
N GLN A 70 3.83 -14.12 -4.26
CA GLN A 70 3.16 -12.82 -4.07
C GLN A 70 4.16 -11.65 -4.11
N SER A 71 5.34 -11.82 -3.50
CA SER A 71 6.38 -10.78 -3.50
C SER A 71 7.00 -10.58 -4.89
N LEU A 72 7.24 -11.67 -5.61
CA LEU A 72 7.82 -11.65 -6.96
C LEU A 72 6.83 -11.11 -7.99
N GLU A 73 5.55 -11.47 -7.86
CA GLU A 73 4.47 -10.97 -8.71
C GLU A 73 4.43 -9.44 -8.72
N GLY A 74 4.45 -8.81 -7.53
CA GLY A 74 4.45 -7.35 -7.41
C GLY A 74 5.61 -6.67 -8.15
N ALA A 75 6.79 -7.32 -8.20
CA ALA A 75 7.94 -6.84 -8.95
C ALA A 75 7.74 -6.93 -10.48
N LEU A 76 7.24 -8.06 -10.94
CA LEU A 76 7.11 -8.36 -12.38
C LEU A 76 5.90 -7.66 -13.00
N ILE A 77 4.78 -7.61 -12.31
CA ILE A 77 3.53 -7.05 -12.81
C ILE A 77 3.47 -5.52 -12.69
N GLY A 78 4.27 -4.90 -11.81
CA GLY A 78 4.24 -3.46 -11.57
C GLY A 78 4.24 -2.61 -12.86
N PRO A 79 5.20 -2.76 -13.77
CA PRO A 79 5.24 -2.01 -15.03
C PRO A 79 4.05 -2.30 -15.96
N VAL A 80 3.64 -3.57 -16.06
CA VAL A 80 2.48 -3.99 -16.86
C VAL A 80 1.20 -3.38 -16.30
N LEU A 81 1.04 -3.44 -14.98
CA LEU A 81 -0.11 -2.86 -14.29
C LEU A 81 -0.13 -1.34 -14.44
N GLY A 82 1.03 -0.67 -14.34
CA GLY A 82 1.16 0.75 -14.57
C GLY A 82 0.71 1.16 -15.96
N TRP A 83 1.21 0.46 -17.00
CA TRP A 83 0.81 0.66 -18.39
C TRP A 83 -0.71 0.43 -18.60
N LEU A 84 -1.25 -0.64 -18.00
CA LEU A 84 -2.66 -0.97 -18.09
C LEU A 84 -3.55 0.11 -17.45
N ILE A 85 -3.13 0.65 -16.30
CA ILE A 85 -3.83 1.74 -15.61
C ILE A 85 -3.82 3.01 -16.46
N ASP A 86 -2.68 3.39 -17.02
CA ASP A 86 -2.55 4.60 -17.84
C ASP A 86 -3.39 4.49 -19.13
N ARG A 87 -3.48 3.28 -19.71
CA ARG A 87 -4.23 3.05 -20.96
C ARG A 87 -5.74 2.87 -20.74
N LEU A 88 -6.16 1.97 -19.85
CA LEU A 88 -7.55 1.61 -19.64
C LEU A 88 -8.24 2.43 -18.55
N GLY A 89 -7.46 3.10 -17.73
CA GLY A 89 -7.89 3.78 -16.52
C GLY A 89 -8.03 2.84 -15.33
N PRO A 90 -7.84 3.40 -14.12
CA PRO A 90 -7.77 2.61 -12.90
C PRO A 90 -9.07 1.88 -12.55
N ARG A 91 -10.25 2.46 -12.90
CA ARG A 91 -11.56 1.82 -12.65
C ARG A 91 -11.72 0.49 -13.39
N ALA A 92 -11.32 0.45 -14.67
CA ALA A 92 -11.41 -0.76 -15.47
C ALA A 92 -10.48 -1.85 -14.93
N VAL A 93 -9.26 -1.46 -14.57
CA VAL A 93 -8.24 -2.35 -13.99
C VAL A 93 -8.73 -2.94 -12.66
N VAL A 94 -9.30 -2.12 -11.77
CA VAL A 94 -9.84 -2.58 -10.49
C VAL A 94 -10.98 -3.58 -10.69
N ARG A 95 -11.91 -3.32 -11.64
CA ARG A 95 -12.99 -4.26 -11.94
C ARG A 95 -12.49 -5.60 -12.47
N MET A 96 -11.53 -5.58 -13.40
CA MET A 96 -10.86 -6.80 -13.86
C MET A 96 -10.17 -7.52 -12.69
N GLY A 97 -9.48 -6.76 -11.84
CA GLY A 97 -8.82 -7.29 -10.65
C GLY A 97 -9.77 -8.01 -9.69
N ILE A 98 -10.95 -7.45 -9.43
CA ILE A 98 -11.99 -8.08 -8.60
C ILE A 98 -12.43 -9.43 -9.17
N VAL A 99 -12.63 -9.51 -10.47
CA VAL A 99 -13.00 -10.78 -11.14
C VAL A 99 -11.85 -11.80 -11.03
N VAL A 100 -10.63 -11.37 -11.34
CA VAL A 100 -9.44 -12.23 -11.25
C VAL A 100 -9.19 -12.70 -9.80
N PHE A 101 -9.39 -11.82 -8.82
CA PHE A 101 -9.25 -12.11 -7.40
C PHE A 101 -10.27 -13.16 -6.94
N ALA A 102 -11.53 -13.01 -7.35
CA ALA A 102 -12.57 -13.98 -7.06
C ALA A 102 -12.31 -15.33 -7.74
N LEU A 103 -11.92 -15.34 -9.02
CA LEU A 103 -11.53 -16.56 -9.73
C LEU A 103 -10.34 -17.25 -9.08
N GLY A 104 -9.38 -16.48 -8.57
CA GLY A 104 -8.24 -17.00 -7.81
C GLY A 104 -8.69 -17.75 -6.55
N PHE A 105 -9.64 -17.22 -5.78
CA PHE A 105 -10.19 -17.90 -4.61
C PHE A 105 -11.03 -19.13 -4.99
N LEU A 106 -11.78 -19.09 -6.09
CA LEU A 106 -12.45 -20.27 -6.60
C LEU A 106 -11.47 -21.36 -7.03
N ALA A 107 -10.40 -21.00 -7.75
CA ALA A 107 -9.33 -21.93 -8.08
C ALA A 107 -8.64 -22.48 -6.81
N PHE A 108 -8.41 -21.61 -5.81
CA PHE A 108 -7.81 -22.03 -4.55
C PHE A 108 -8.69 -23.06 -3.80
N SER A 109 -10.02 -22.94 -3.89
CA SER A 109 -10.95 -23.90 -3.25
C SER A 109 -10.87 -25.31 -3.79
N THR A 110 -10.31 -25.51 -4.98
CA THR A 110 -10.16 -26.83 -5.64
C THR A 110 -8.74 -27.38 -5.59
N VAL A 111 -7.84 -26.74 -4.83
CA VAL A 111 -6.43 -27.13 -4.74
C VAL A 111 -6.30 -28.45 -3.98
N ASP A 112 -5.53 -29.38 -4.57
CA ASP A 112 -5.11 -30.66 -4.01
C ASP A 112 -3.65 -31.01 -4.32
N THR A 113 -2.95 -30.16 -5.10
CA THR A 113 -1.55 -30.33 -5.48
C THR A 113 -0.74 -29.04 -5.26
N ILE A 114 0.57 -29.14 -5.03
CA ILE A 114 1.46 -27.98 -4.88
C ILE A 114 1.50 -27.09 -6.13
N PRO A 115 1.57 -27.61 -7.37
CA PRO A 115 1.46 -26.78 -8.56
C PRO A 115 0.12 -26.04 -8.65
N GLY A 116 -0.99 -26.71 -8.32
CA GLY A 116 -2.31 -26.08 -8.25
C GLY A 116 -2.37 -24.96 -7.21
N PHE A 117 -1.77 -25.16 -6.04
CA PHE A 117 -1.62 -24.15 -5.00
C PHE A 117 -0.86 -22.91 -5.52
N TYR A 118 0.28 -23.11 -6.17
CA TYR A 118 1.04 -21.99 -6.74
C TYR A 118 0.29 -21.24 -7.84
N ALA A 119 -0.41 -21.96 -8.71
CA ALA A 119 -1.23 -21.34 -9.76
C ALA A 119 -2.36 -20.50 -9.17
N ALA A 120 -3.08 -21.04 -8.20
CA ALA A 120 -4.17 -20.34 -7.52
C ALA A 120 -3.68 -19.10 -6.75
N VAL A 121 -2.57 -19.22 -5.99
CA VAL A 121 -1.96 -18.09 -5.27
C VAL A 121 -1.47 -17.02 -6.24
N THR A 122 -0.90 -17.39 -7.38
CA THR A 122 -0.51 -16.43 -8.43
C THR A 122 -1.71 -15.65 -8.94
N LEU A 123 -2.81 -16.34 -9.23
CA LEU A 123 -4.04 -15.70 -9.72
C LEU A 123 -4.65 -14.77 -8.66
N ILE A 124 -4.66 -15.20 -7.39
CA ILE A 124 -5.07 -14.38 -6.25
C ILE A 124 -4.19 -13.12 -6.16
N ALA A 125 -2.87 -13.26 -6.23
CA ALA A 125 -1.93 -12.14 -6.14
C ALA A 125 -2.14 -11.13 -7.27
N ILE A 126 -2.28 -11.59 -8.51
CA ILE A 126 -2.57 -10.73 -9.67
C ILE A 126 -3.88 -9.96 -9.45
N GLY A 127 -4.95 -10.64 -9.05
CA GLY A 127 -6.24 -10.01 -8.78
C GLY A 127 -6.17 -8.98 -7.65
N ALA A 128 -5.44 -9.30 -6.58
CA ALA A 128 -5.20 -8.40 -5.45
C ALA A 128 -4.37 -7.17 -5.86
N SER A 129 -3.33 -7.33 -6.68
CA SER A 129 -2.53 -6.22 -7.20
C SER A 129 -3.34 -5.31 -8.12
N MET A 130 -4.18 -5.88 -8.99
CA MET A 130 -5.06 -5.14 -9.90
C MET A 130 -6.20 -4.41 -9.18
N SER A 131 -6.67 -4.88 -8.03
CA SER A 131 -7.77 -4.28 -7.25
C SER A 131 -7.29 -3.57 -5.98
N GLY A 132 -6.00 -3.63 -5.67
CA GLY A 132 -5.41 -3.17 -4.43
C GLY A 132 -4.87 -1.73 -4.47
N TYR A 133 -3.87 -1.49 -3.65
CA TYR A 133 -3.35 -0.17 -3.33
C TYR A 133 -2.91 0.64 -4.55
N PHE A 134 -2.23 0.01 -5.51
CA PHE A 134 -1.63 0.69 -6.64
C PHE A 134 -2.67 1.42 -7.51
N PRO A 135 -3.63 0.75 -8.17
CA PRO A 135 -4.62 1.44 -9.01
C PRO A 135 -5.53 2.39 -8.21
N LEU A 136 -5.83 2.06 -6.96
CA LEU A 136 -6.62 2.93 -6.08
C LEU A 136 -5.90 4.23 -5.76
N SER A 137 -4.59 4.18 -5.52
CA SER A 137 -3.79 5.38 -5.29
C SER A 137 -3.73 6.28 -6.53
N VAL A 138 -3.62 5.70 -7.73
CA VAL A 138 -3.68 6.45 -8.99
C VAL A 138 -5.03 7.17 -9.14
N CYS A 139 -6.16 6.50 -8.84
CA CYS A 139 -7.47 7.16 -8.81
C CYS A 139 -7.47 8.42 -7.93
N LEU A 140 -6.99 8.29 -6.70
CA LEU A 140 -7.01 9.40 -5.75
C LEU A 140 -6.05 10.52 -6.13
N MET A 141 -4.91 10.21 -6.74
CA MET A 141 -3.97 11.22 -7.23
C MET A 141 -4.55 12.13 -8.32
N HIS A 142 -5.51 11.64 -9.12
CA HIS A 142 -6.23 12.47 -10.08
C HIS A 142 -7.31 13.35 -9.45
N PHE A 143 -7.87 12.95 -8.32
CA PHE A 143 -8.90 13.71 -7.62
C PHE A 143 -8.36 14.71 -6.61
N PHE A 144 -7.20 14.45 -6.04
CA PHE A 144 -6.60 15.28 -4.98
C PHE A 144 -5.25 15.81 -5.40
N GLU A 145 -5.02 17.10 -5.19
CA GLU A 145 -3.73 17.75 -5.34
C GLU A 145 -3.22 18.25 -4.00
N ARG A 146 -3.97 19.12 -3.33
CA ARG A 146 -3.61 19.68 -2.03
C ARG A 146 -3.83 18.71 -0.87
N ARG A 147 -4.75 17.74 -1.03
CA ARG A 147 -5.15 16.78 0.02
C ARG A 147 -4.76 15.34 -0.30
N ARG A 148 -3.76 15.13 -1.17
CA ARG A 148 -3.30 13.79 -1.63
C ARG A 148 -2.87 12.89 -0.47
N ALA A 149 -2.00 13.40 0.41
CA ALA A 149 -1.49 12.60 1.52
C ALA A 149 -2.63 12.19 2.48
N ARG A 150 -3.56 13.09 2.76
CA ARG A 150 -4.74 12.81 3.57
C ARG A 150 -5.63 11.73 2.96
N ALA A 151 -5.95 11.85 1.66
CA ALA A 151 -6.80 10.90 0.96
C ALA A 151 -6.16 9.50 0.90
N LEU A 152 -4.88 9.42 0.55
CA LEU A 152 -4.12 8.18 0.49
C LEU A 152 -3.95 7.52 1.87
N SER A 153 -3.72 8.31 2.91
CA SER A 153 -3.62 7.80 4.28
C SER A 153 -4.94 7.22 4.78
N LEU A 154 -6.06 7.92 4.55
CA LEU A 154 -7.39 7.42 4.94
C LEU A 154 -7.77 6.14 4.17
N MET A 155 -7.44 6.08 2.87
CA MET A 155 -7.61 4.85 2.08
C MET A 155 -6.79 3.69 2.67
N SER A 156 -5.56 3.94 3.10
CA SER A 156 -4.65 2.93 3.65
C SER A 156 -5.13 2.34 4.98
N LEU A 157 -6.01 3.03 5.73
CA LEU A 157 -6.60 2.47 6.94
C LEU A 157 -7.37 1.17 6.69
N GLY A 158 -7.92 0.99 5.48
CA GLY A 158 -8.56 -0.27 5.09
C GLY A 158 -7.60 -1.46 5.19
N LEU A 159 -6.34 -1.28 4.82
CA LEU A 159 -5.32 -2.32 4.95
C LEU A 159 -5.08 -2.72 6.42
N ALA A 160 -4.96 -1.73 7.32
CA ALA A 160 -4.80 -1.99 8.75
C ALA A 160 -6.06 -2.66 9.35
N ALA A 161 -7.24 -2.19 8.96
CA ALA A 161 -8.51 -2.72 9.45
C ALA A 161 -8.77 -4.19 9.02
N GLY A 162 -8.18 -4.65 7.92
CA GLY A 162 -8.36 -6.02 7.42
C GLY A 162 -7.95 -7.09 8.44
N GLY A 163 -6.96 -6.80 9.31
CA GLY A 163 -6.57 -7.70 10.39
C GLY A 163 -7.68 -8.00 11.40
N LEU A 164 -8.64 -7.08 11.56
CA LEU A 164 -9.79 -7.28 12.46
C LEU A 164 -10.76 -8.36 11.96
N ALA A 165 -10.71 -8.70 10.68
CA ALA A 165 -11.55 -9.75 10.10
C ALA A 165 -10.96 -11.16 10.26
N LEU A 166 -9.70 -11.31 10.68
CA LEU A 166 -9.04 -12.60 10.80
C LEU A 166 -9.77 -13.59 11.74
N PRO A 167 -10.31 -13.20 12.91
CA PRO A 167 -11.08 -14.10 13.75
C PRO A 167 -12.33 -14.65 13.04
N LEU A 168 -13.03 -13.81 12.25
CA LEU A 168 -14.22 -14.22 11.49
C LEU A 168 -13.85 -15.23 10.40
N LEU A 169 -12.75 -15.01 9.70
CA LEU A 169 -12.25 -15.93 8.68
C LEU A 169 -11.82 -17.26 9.30
N SER A 170 -11.09 -17.23 10.42
CA SER A 170 -10.67 -18.43 11.14
C SER A 170 -11.87 -19.24 11.66
N TRP A 171 -12.90 -18.56 12.15
CA TRP A 171 -14.17 -19.19 12.52
C TRP A 171 -14.85 -19.84 11.31
N SER A 172 -14.90 -19.14 10.16
CA SER A 172 -15.48 -19.71 8.93
C SER A 172 -14.73 -20.96 8.48
N ILE A 173 -13.40 -20.95 8.52
CA ILE A 173 -12.58 -22.14 8.21
C ILE A 173 -12.90 -23.30 9.16
N ALA A 174 -13.04 -23.03 10.45
CA ALA A 174 -13.35 -24.06 11.44
C ALA A 174 -14.77 -24.63 11.31
N ALA A 175 -15.75 -23.76 10.96
CA ALA A 175 -17.16 -24.16 10.90
C ALA A 175 -17.54 -24.82 9.57
N PHE A 176 -17.00 -24.34 8.44
CA PHE A 176 -17.42 -24.76 7.09
C PHE A 176 -16.29 -25.41 6.27
N GLY A 177 -15.07 -25.44 6.81
CA GLY A 177 -13.88 -25.86 6.10
C GLY A 177 -13.32 -24.76 5.20
N TRP A 178 -12.04 -24.89 4.87
CA TRP A 178 -11.32 -23.85 4.12
C TRP A 178 -11.80 -23.72 2.65
N ARG A 179 -12.22 -24.84 2.02
CA ARG A 179 -12.74 -24.82 0.64
C ARG A 179 -14.01 -23.99 0.52
N ALA A 180 -14.98 -24.24 1.39
CA ALA A 180 -16.23 -23.47 1.42
C ALA A 180 -15.97 -22.00 1.80
N THR A 181 -15.03 -21.74 2.71
CA THR A 181 -14.59 -20.38 3.06
C THR A 181 -13.99 -19.66 1.86
N CYS A 182 -13.19 -20.33 1.01
CA CYS A 182 -12.66 -19.73 -0.22
C CYS A 182 -13.76 -19.41 -1.23
N VAL A 183 -14.76 -20.28 -1.40
CA VAL A 183 -15.93 -19.98 -2.26
C VAL A 183 -16.72 -18.79 -1.72
N GLY A 184 -16.94 -18.76 -0.38
CA GLY A 184 -17.55 -17.61 0.29
C GLY A 184 -16.76 -16.32 0.10
N ALA A 185 -15.43 -16.38 0.22
CA ALA A 185 -14.54 -15.24 -0.04
C ALA A 185 -14.67 -14.71 -1.48
N ALA A 186 -14.72 -15.60 -2.47
CA ALA A 186 -14.97 -15.21 -3.87
C ALA A 186 -16.32 -14.48 -4.02
N GLY A 187 -17.38 -14.97 -3.37
CA GLY A 187 -18.68 -14.32 -3.32
C GLY A 187 -18.62 -12.93 -2.69
N VAL A 188 -17.97 -12.80 -1.53
CA VAL A 188 -17.75 -11.51 -0.83
C VAL A 188 -16.98 -10.52 -1.70
N ILE A 189 -15.92 -10.98 -2.38
CA ILE A 189 -15.12 -10.14 -3.29
C ILE A 189 -16.01 -9.59 -4.42
N LEU A 190 -16.85 -10.38 -5.04
CA LEU A 190 -17.73 -9.93 -6.11
C LEU A 190 -18.85 -9.02 -5.58
N VAL A 191 -19.54 -9.43 -4.53
CA VAL A 191 -20.73 -8.73 -3.99
C VAL A 191 -20.36 -7.38 -3.38
N LEU A 192 -19.25 -7.29 -2.65
CA LEU A 192 -18.80 -6.04 -2.03
C LEU A 192 -17.83 -5.27 -2.94
N GLY A 193 -16.91 -5.97 -3.60
CA GLY A 193 -15.88 -5.33 -4.41
C GLY A 193 -16.44 -4.64 -5.64
N TRP A 194 -17.42 -5.24 -6.34
CA TRP A 194 -17.97 -4.66 -7.56
C TRP A 194 -18.70 -3.33 -7.33
N PRO A 195 -19.61 -3.18 -6.33
CA PRO A 195 -20.20 -1.89 -6.00
C PRO A 195 -19.13 -0.85 -5.59
N LEU A 196 -18.14 -1.23 -4.76
CA LEU A 196 -17.07 -0.33 -4.37
C LEU A 196 -16.25 0.15 -5.58
N ALA A 197 -15.89 -0.75 -6.50
CA ALA A 197 -15.21 -0.38 -7.74
C ALA A 197 -16.08 0.50 -8.65
N SER A 198 -17.39 0.38 -8.54
CA SER A 198 -18.34 1.20 -9.34
C SER A 198 -18.36 2.67 -8.91
N ILE A 199 -17.93 2.98 -7.69
CA ILE A 199 -17.75 4.35 -7.18
C ILE A 199 -16.52 5.02 -7.83
N LEU A 200 -15.50 4.26 -8.21
CA LEU A 200 -14.27 4.82 -8.76
C LEU A 200 -14.52 5.58 -10.07
N ARG A 201 -13.82 6.70 -10.24
CA ARG A 201 -13.83 7.53 -11.45
C ARG A 201 -12.39 7.85 -11.85
N ARG A 202 -12.19 8.11 -13.12
CA ARG A 202 -10.85 8.45 -13.62
C ARG A 202 -10.51 9.92 -13.34
N HIS A 203 -11.50 10.82 -13.56
CA HIS A 203 -11.32 12.26 -13.41
C HIS A 203 -12.50 12.91 -12.67
N PRO A 204 -12.27 14.00 -11.92
CA PRO A 204 -13.33 14.76 -11.25
C PRO A 204 -14.41 15.28 -12.22
N SER A 205 -14.02 15.62 -13.45
CA SER A 205 -14.92 16.09 -14.50
C SER A 205 -16.03 15.09 -14.86
N GLU A 206 -15.79 13.77 -14.67
CA GLU A 206 -16.83 12.74 -14.89
C GLU A 206 -18.03 12.89 -13.94
N VAL A 207 -17.86 13.60 -12.84
CA VAL A 207 -18.89 13.87 -11.84
C VAL A 207 -19.20 15.37 -11.70
N GLY A 208 -18.77 16.18 -12.69
CA GLY A 208 -19.00 17.61 -12.71
C GLY A 208 -18.30 18.38 -11.59
N GLN A 209 -17.16 17.88 -11.10
CA GLN A 209 -16.38 18.49 -10.05
C GLN A 209 -14.96 18.82 -10.54
N GLU A 210 -14.30 19.77 -9.87
CA GLU A 210 -12.89 20.07 -10.05
C GLU A 210 -12.01 19.33 -9.02
N VAL A 211 -10.71 19.36 -9.24
CA VAL A 211 -9.72 18.77 -8.31
C VAL A 211 -9.88 19.40 -6.92
N ASP A 212 -9.77 18.60 -5.87
CA ASP A 212 -10.00 18.99 -4.47
C ASP A 212 -11.42 19.51 -4.15
N GLY A 213 -12.34 19.55 -5.12
CA GLY A 213 -13.72 20.04 -4.96
C GLY A 213 -13.83 21.55 -4.81
N GLU A 214 -12.81 22.31 -5.15
CA GLU A 214 -12.82 23.76 -5.09
C GLU A 214 -13.31 24.34 -6.43
N PRO A 215 -14.19 25.37 -6.42
CA PRO A 215 -14.55 26.07 -7.64
C PRO A 215 -13.31 26.74 -8.23
N ARG A 216 -13.09 26.58 -9.53
CA ARG A 216 -12.01 27.28 -10.23
C ARG A 216 -12.37 28.77 -10.34
N PRO A 217 -11.43 29.70 -10.09
CA PRO A 217 -11.64 31.11 -10.44
C PRO A 217 -11.93 31.22 -11.94
N VAL A 218 -12.98 31.96 -12.30
CA VAL A 218 -13.51 32.07 -13.68
C VAL A 218 -12.53 32.79 -14.66
N GLU A 219 -11.41 33.29 -14.17
CA GLU A 219 -10.54 34.25 -14.91
C GLU A 219 -9.54 33.61 -15.87
N THR A 220 -9.43 32.32 -15.99
CA THR A 220 -8.57 31.71 -17.03
C THR A 220 -9.26 30.50 -17.65
N PRO A 221 -9.56 30.53 -18.97
CA PRO A 221 -9.86 29.33 -19.71
C PRO A 221 -8.61 28.46 -19.76
N VAL A 222 -8.42 27.59 -18.78
CA VAL A 222 -7.37 26.57 -18.88
C VAL A 222 -7.94 25.46 -19.76
N PRO A 223 -7.28 25.13 -20.88
CA PRO A 223 -7.72 24.05 -21.74
C PRO A 223 -7.94 22.76 -20.92
N ALA A 224 -8.82 21.87 -21.36
CA ALA A 224 -9.09 20.56 -20.77
C ALA A 224 -7.86 19.61 -20.63
N ALA A 225 -6.66 20.18 -20.60
CA ALA A 225 -5.35 19.54 -20.72
C ALA A 225 -4.54 19.48 -19.41
N THR A 226 -5.02 20.02 -18.28
CA THR A 226 -4.21 20.07 -17.03
C THR A 226 -3.90 18.70 -16.45
N TRP A 227 -4.69 17.67 -16.74
CA TRP A 227 -4.40 16.28 -16.37
C TRP A 227 -3.31 15.63 -17.25
N LYS A 228 -2.93 16.26 -18.38
CA LYS A 228 -1.79 15.87 -19.23
C LYS A 228 -0.48 16.51 -18.77
N GLU A 229 -0.52 17.36 -17.75
CA GLU A 229 0.68 17.99 -17.22
C GLU A 229 1.47 16.96 -16.38
N GLY A 230 2.77 16.93 -16.64
CA GLY A 230 3.70 16.03 -15.97
C GLY A 230 4.66 15.37 -16.94
N LEU A 231 5.64 14.69 -16.37
CA LEU A 231 6.64 13.96 -17.12
C LEU A 231 6.07 12.66 -17.69
N THR A 232 6.58 12.27 -18.86
CA THR A 232 6.43 10.87 -19.29
C THR A 232 7.29 9.96 -18.41
N ALA A 233 6.99 8.68 -18.37
CA ALA A 233 7.79 7.71 -17.63
C ALA A 233 9.25 7.69 -18.11
N ALA A 234 9.46 7.79 -19.44
CA ALA A 234 10.80 7.88 -20.03
C ALA A 234 11.57 9.15 -19.60
N GLN A 235 10.88 10.26 -19.41
CA GLN A 235 11.46 11.48 -18.87
C GLN A 235 11.75 11.34 -17.38
N ALA A 236 10.80 10.80 -16.60
CA ALA A 236 10.92 10.63 -15.17
C ALA A 236 12.13 9.74 -14.79
N VAL A 237 12.33 8.59 -15.43
CA VAL A 237 13.47 7.70 -15.15
C VAL A 237 14.84 8.31 -15.47
N ARG A 238 14.90 9.36 -16.28
CA ARG A 238 16.14 10.09 -16.56
C ARG A 238 16.48 11.11 -15.47
N THR A 239 15.54 11.41 -14.56
CA THR A 239 15.77 12.36 -13.47
C THR A 239 16.46 11.68 -12.28
N ARG A 240 17.32 12.43 -11.60
CA ARG A 240 17.91 11.98 -10.32
C ARG A 240 16.83 11.78 -9.25
N ALA A 241 15.75 12.56 -9.30
CA ALA A 241 14.64 12.49 -8.37
C ALA A 241 13.97 11.11 -8.39
N PHE A 242 13.75 10.53 -9.60
CA PHE A 242 13.15 9.19 -9.72
C PHE A 242 13.96 8.14 -8.95
N TRP A 243 15.27 8.08 -9.18
CA TRP A 243 16.14 7.10 -8.53
C TRP A 243 16.27 7.33 -7.03
N LEU A 244 16.39 8.58 -6.59
CA LEU A 244 16.43 8.91 -5.17
C LEU A 244 15.15 8.50 -4.45
N LEU A 245 13.97 8.72 -5.04
CA LEU A 245 12.69 8.30 -4.48
C LEU A 245 12.49 6.79 -4.56
N ALA A 246 12.83 6.14 -5.69
CA ALA A 246 12.66 4.71 -5.87
C ALA A 246 13.57 3.90 -4.94
N VAL A 247 14.87 4.23 -4.91
CA VAL A 247 15.85 3.56 -4.06
C VAL A 247 15.60 3.86 -2.58
N GLY A 248 15.33 5.13 -2.22
CA GLY A 248 14.97 5.48 -0.84
C GLY A 248 13.74 4.74 -0.34
N HIS A 249 12.73 4.54 -1.19
CA HIS A 249 11.56 3.72 -0.86
C HIS A 249 11.91 2.22 -0.80
N GLY A 250 12.76 1.73 -1.71
CA GLY A 250 13.28 0.37 -1.68
C GLY A 250 14.01 0.06 -0.37
N LEU A 251 14.90 0.96 0.08
CA LEU A 251 15.58 0.84 1.37
C LEU A 251 14.61 0.82 2.56
N ALA A 252 13.54 1.58 2.49
CA ALA A 252 12.53 1.56 3.53
C ALA A 252 11.77 0.23 3.60
N LEU A 253 11.40 -0.36 2.45
CA LEU A 253 10.74 -1.66 2.43
C LEU A 253 11.72 -2.81 2.71
N LEU A 254 12.99 -2.67 2.36
CA LEU A 254 14.07 -3.55 2.77
C LEU A 254 14.09 -3.71 4.31
N VAL A 255 14.04 -2.59 5.02
CA VAL A 255 14.01 -2.57 6.49
C VAL A 255 12.72 -3.20 7.04
N VAL A 256 11.56 -2.81 6.48
CA VAL A 256 10.25 -3.30 6.93
C VAL A 256 10.13 -4.82 6.76
N THR A 257 10.55 -5.36 5.62
CA THR A 257 10.45 -6.80 5.36
C THR A 257 11.42 -7.61 6.20
N ALA A 258 12.64 -7.10 6.45
CA ALA A 258 13.59 -7.74 7.35
C ALA A 258 13.05 -7.84 8.79
N VAL A 259 12.45 -6.76 9.29
CA VAL A 259 11.80 -6.74 10.61
C VAL A 259 10.66 -7.75 10.67
N ASN A 260 9.77 -7.77 9.68
CA ASN A 260 8.64 -8.69 9.65
C ASN A 260 9.06 -10.16 9.67
N VAL A 261 10.21 -10.49 9.10
CA VAL A 261 10.72 -11.87 9.06
C VAL A 261 11.51 -12.24 10.32
N HIS A 262 12.37 -11.35 10.81
CA HIS A 262 13.38 -11.72 11.78
C HIS A 262 13.21 -11.15 13.19
N ALA A 263 12.35 -10.13 13.39
CA ALA A 263 12.25 -9.48 14.71
C ALA A 263 11.77 -10.43 15.81
N ILE A 264 10.79 -11.30 15.54
CA ILE A 264 10.31 -12.30 16.52
C ILE A 264 11.44 -13.29 16.86
N SER A 265 12.17 -13.77 15.85
CA SER A 265 13.29 -14.70 16.06
C SER A 265 14.39 -14.08 16.92
N HIS A 266 14.77 -12.84 16.64
CA HIS A 266 15.74 -12.09 17.45
C HIS A 266 15.28 -11.93 18.90
N MET A 267 14.04 -11.46 19.12
CA MET A 267 13.49 -11.31 20.47
C MET A 267 13.45 -12.61 21.25
N LYS A 268 13.16 -13.74 20.59
CA LYS A 268 13.12 -15.06 21.23
C LYS A 268 14.49 -15.65 21.50
N GLN A 269 15.35 -15.65 20.49
CA GLN A 269 16.62 -16.42 20.52
C GLN A 269 17.74 -15.66 21.22
N GLU A 270 17.79 -14.34 21.07
CA GLU A 270 18.90 -13.54 21.62
C GLU A 270 18.49 -12.72 22.84
N LEU A 271 17.24 -12.22 22.89
CA LEU A 271 16.79 -11.39 24.01
C LEU A 271 16.00 -12.18 25.08
N GLY A 272 15.73 -13.48 24.85
CA GLY A 272 15.09 -14.36 25.84
C GLY A 272 13.60 -14.14 26.06
N TYR A 273 12.92 -13.41 25.18
CA TYR A 273 11.48 -13.18 25.28
C TYR A 273 10.68 -14.44 24.85
N SER A 274 9.56 -14.70 25.53
CA SER A 274 8.61 -15.72 25.09
C SER A 274 7.92 -15.32 23.77
N LEU A 275 7.39 -16.30 23.04
CA LEU A 275 6.66 -16.01 21.79
C LEU A 275 5.48 -15.06 22.00
N PRO A 276 4.64 -15.19 23.07
CA PRO A 276 3.57 -14.21 23.33
C PRO A 276 4.09 -12.78 23.56
N GLN A 277 5.19 -12.63 24.31
CA GLN A 277 5.78 -11.30 24.56
C GLN A 277 6.32 -10.67 23.27
N ALA A 278 7.05 -11.43 22.44
CA ALA A 278 7.53 -10.97 21.16
C ALA A 278 6.38 -10.60 20.21
N SER A 279 5.33 -11.42 20.18
CA SER A 279 4.13 -11.16 19.37
C SER A 279 3.40 -9.89 19.82
N PHE A 280 3.36 -9.60 21.13
CA PHE A 280 2.78 -8.37 21.65
C PHE A 280 3.51 -7.12 21.14
N ILE A 281 4.84 -7.15 21.07
CA ILE A 281 5.65 -6.05 20.52
C ILE A 281 5.32 -5.83 19.02
N ILE A 282 5.15 -6.90 18.24
CA ILE A 282 4.75 -6.79 16.83
C ILE A 282 3.31 -6.28 16.69
N THR A 283 2.42 -6.68 17.58
CA THR A 283 1.04 -6.13 17.61
C THR A 283 1.07 -4.62 17.89
N LEU A 284 1.86 -4.19 18.87
CA LEU A 284 2.05 -2.77 19.17
C LEU A 284 2.60 -2.00 17.96
N MET A 285 3.57 -2.57 17.23
CA MET A 285 4.10 -2.02 15.99
C MET A 285 2.98 -1.84 14.94
N THR A 286 2.08 -2.81 14.80
CA THR A 286 0.95 -2.74 13.86
C THR A 286 -0.06 -1.67 14.26
N VAL A 287 -0.35 -1.53 15.55
CA VAL A 287 -1.19 -0.43 16.07
C VAL A 287 -0.54 0.93 15.80
N ALA A 288 0.76 1.05 16.07
CA ALA A 288 1.52 2.25 15.77
C ALA A 288 1.55 2.58 14.26
N GLN A 289 1.56 1.57 13.38
CA GLN A 289 1.42 1.76 11.94
C GLN A 289 0.06 2.41 11.58
N GLY A 290 -1.03 1.94 12.16
CA GLY A 290 -2.35 2.57 12.00
C GLY A 290 -2.35 4.03 12.48
N ALA A 291 -1.75 4.29 13.65
CA ALA A 291 -1.58 5.66 14.17
C ALA A 291 -0.72 6.53 13.23
N GLY A 292 0.33 5.96 12.62
CA GLY A 292 1.14 6.63 11.60
C GLY A 292 0.33 7.01 10.35
N MET A 293 -0.59 6.16 9.90
CA MET A 293 -1.51 6.49 8.78
C MET A 293 -2.43 7.66 9.15
N LEU A 294 -2.99 7.68 10.37
CA LEU A 294 -3.81 8.79 10.86
C LEU A 294 -3.00 10.09 10.96
N LEU A 295 -1.77 10.01 11.47
CA LEU A 295 -0.85 11.15 11.48
C LEU A 295 -0.58 11.66 10.07
N GLY A 296 -0.38 10.75 9.09
CA GLY A 296 -0.22 11.09 7.68
C GLY A 296 -1.41 11.85 7.11
N ALA A 297 -2.63 11.45 7.50
CA ALA A 297 -3.84 12.16 7.12
C ALA A 297 -3.92 13.58 7.72
N ALA A 298 -3.34 13.78 8.90
CA ALA A 298 -3.38 15.08 9.60
C ALA A 298 -2.31 16.06 9.13
N VAL A 299 -1.05 15.57 8.91
CA VAL A 299 0.10 16.45 8.68
C VAL A 299 0.68 16.34 7.26
N GLY A 300 0.37 15.27 6.51
CA GLY A 300 1.04 14.94 5.24
C GLY A 300 0.86 15.98 4.13
N ASP A 301 -0.24 16.74 4.16
CA ASP A 301 -0.50 17.81 3.18
C ASP A 301 -0.05 19.18 3.68
N ARG A 302 0.24 19.33 4.99
CA ARG A 302 0.66 20.61 5.60
C ARG A 302 2.16 20.79 5.62
N TRP A 303 2.89 19.68 5.77
CA TRP A 303 4.34 19.67 5.90
C TRP A 303 4.99 19.13 4.62
N SER A 304 6.25 19.48 4.41
CA SER A 304 7.01 18.95 3.27
C SER A 304 7.10 17.42 3.35
N LYS A 305 6.46 16.74 2.40
CA LYS A 305 6.44 15.27 2.30
C LYS A 305 7.84 14.67 2.24
N ARG A 306 8.79 15.40 1.63
CA ARG A 306 10.19 15.02 1.54
C ARG A 306 10.86 14.95 2.92
N TYR A 307 10.67 15.98 3.75
CA TYR A 307 11.22 15.99 5.11
C TYR A 307 10.53 14.98 6.01
N LEU A 308 9.21 14.81 5.88
CA LEU A 308 8.49 13.75 6.59
C LEU A 308 8.99 12.35 6.21
N ALA A 309 9.24 12.08 4.93
CA ALA A 309 9.80 10.81 4.48
C ALA A 309 11.22 10.58 5.03
N ALA A 310 12.05 11.61 5.06
CA ALA A 310 13.38 11.54 5.67
C ALA A 310 13.32 11.28 7.19
N LEU A 311 12.40 11.94 7.90
CA LEU A 311 12.17 11.71 9.33
C LEU A 311 11.69 10.28 9.61
N CYS A 312 10.81 9.73 8.77
CA CYS A 312 10.41 8.32 8.88
C CYS A 312 11.61 7.37 8.74
N MET A 313 12.54 7.65 7.84
CA MET A 313 13.75 6.84 7.70
C MET A 313 14.67 6.93 8.92
N LEU A 314 14.81 8.11 9.53
CA LEU A 314 15.52 8.27 10.80
C LEU A 314 14.81 7.52 11.94
N ALA A 315 13.47 7.56 11.97
CA ALA A 315 12.70 6.80 12.95
C ALA A 315 12.87 5.27 12.77
N HIS A 316 12.95 4.78 11.51
CA HIS A 316 13.32 3.38 11.23
C HIS A 316 14.73 3.07 11.72
N MET A 317 15.70 3.96 11.46
CA MET A 317 17.09 3.79 11.92
C MET A 317 17.17 3.68 13.45
N VAL A 318 16.59 4.65 14.16
CA VAL A 318 16.58 4.65 15.63
C VAL A 318 15.82 3.43 16.17
N GLY A 319 14.65 3.11 15.61
CA GLY A 319 13.89 1.92 16.00
C GLY A 319 14.69 0.64 15.85
N LEU A 320 15.40 0.45 14.73
CA LEU A 320 16.25 -0.72 14.52
C LEU A 320 17.43 -0.79 15.48
N LEU A 321 18.04 0.34 15.83
CA LEU A 321 19.08 0.37 16.87
C LEU A 321 18.49 -0.02 18.23
N MET A 322 17.26 0.44 18.54
CA MET A 322 16.58 0.02 19.77
C MET A 322 16.26 -1.48 19.77
N LEU A 323 15.91 -2.07 18.64
CA LEU A 323 15.68 -3.52 18.50
C LEU A 323 17.02 -4.29 18.65
N ALA A 324 18.06 -3.87 17.93
CA ALA A 324 19.36 -4.55 17.87
C ALA A 324 20.08 -4.60 19.24
N TYR A 325 19.94 -3.53 20.02
CA TYR A 325 20.64 -3.36 21.30
C TYR A 325 19.69 -3.36 22.50
N ALA A 326 18.53 -3.99 22.38
CA ALA A 326 17.53 -3.99 23.43
C ALA A 326 18.01 -4.72 24.69
N VAL A 327 18.12 -3.99 25.80
CA VAL A 327 18.40 -4.52 27.14
C VAL A 327 17.18 -4.42 28.06
N HIS A 328 16.18 -3.61 27.68
CA HIS A 328 14.93 -3.42 28.41
C HIS A 328 13.74 -3.44 27.46
N VAL A 329 12.59 -3.88 27.96
CA VAL A 329 11.32 -3.91 27.19
C VAL A 329 10.94 -2.54 26.65
N SER A 330 11.28 -1.46 27.35
CA SER A 330 11.02 -0.09 26.88
C SER A 330 11.69 0.24 25.54
N MET A 331 12.86 -0.33 25.27
CA MET A 331 13.53 -0.18 23.97
C MET A 331 12.76 -0.90 22.86
N LEU A 332 12.21 -2.08 23.13
CA LEU A 332 11.34 -2.81 22.19
C LEU A 332 10.02 -2.07 21.95
N VAL A 333 9.44 -1.47 23.00
CA VAL A 333 8.25 -0.62 22.86
C VAL A 333 8.58 0.60 21.99
N LEU A 334 9.70 1.28 22.22
CA LEU A 334 10.14 2.42 21.43
C LEU A 334 10.43 2.03 19.97
N PHE A 335 11.08 0.87 19.74
CA PHE A 335 11.22 0.29 18.42
C PHE A 335 9.85 0.13 17.74
N ALA A 336 8.89 -0.53 18.39
CA ALA A 336 7.59 -0.81 17.83
C ALA A 336 6.84 0.47 17.46
N VAL A 337 6.88 1.49 18.32
CA VAL A 337 6.23 2.79 18.08
C VAL A 337 6.92 3.52 16.93
N LEU A 338 8.24 3.71 16.97
CA LEU A 338 8.98 4.46 15.95
C LEU A 338 8.89 3.79 14.58
N HIS A 339 9.16 2.49 14.52
CA HIS A 339 9.17 1.74 13.27
C HIS A 339 7.76 1.62 12.67
N GLY A 340 6.77 1.31 13.51
CA GLY A 340 5.38 1.20 13.07
C GLY A 340 4.83 2.53 12.55
N MET A 341 4.95 3.61 13.34
CA MET A 341 4.50 4.94 12.90
C MET A 341 5.19 5.41 11.62
N ALA A 342 6.50 5.20 11.52
CA ALA A 342 7.27 5.54 10.31
C ALA A 342 6.77 4.78 9.09
N TRP A 343 6.48 3.49 9.22
CA TRP A 343 5.92 2.68 8.14
C TRP A 343 4.55 3.20 7.69
N GLY A 344 3.62 3.40 8.65
CA GLY A 344 2.27 3.87 8.38
C GLY A 344 2.22 5.26 7.75
N LEU A 345 3.00 6.20 8.26
CA LEU A 345 3.08 7.57 7.77
C LEU A 345 3.69 7.63 6.36
N ARG A 346 4.81 6.93 6.15
CA ARG A 346 5.60 7.05 4.93
C ARG A 346 4.90 6.46 3.70
N GLY A 347 4.21 5.32 3.81
CA GLY A 347 3.60 4.62 2.68
C GLY A 347 2.78 5.54 1.78
N PRO A 348 1.71 6.16 2.28
CA PRO A 348 0.89 7.11 1.53
C PRO A 348 1.66 8.34 1.03
N LEU A 349 2.60 8.86 1.84
CA LEU A 349 3.42 10.03 1.47
C LEU A 349 4.27 9.77 0.23
N MET A 350 4.80 8.56 0.04
CA MET A 350 5.63 8.23 -1.11
C MET A 350 4.87 8.30 -2.42
N GLN A 351 3.59 7.94 -2.42
CA GLN A 351 2.76 8.06 -3.61
C GLN A 351 2.41 9.52 -3.91
N ALA A 352 2.02 10.28 -2.87
CA ALA A 352 1.77 11.70 -3.01
C ALA A 352 3.01 12.45 -3.51
N LEU A 353 4.19 12.13 -2.98
CA LEU A 353 5.46 12.75 -3.35
C LEU A 353 5.84 12.48 -4.82
N ARG A 354 5.58 11.26 -5.33
CA ARG A 354 5.78 10.97 -6.76
C ARG A 354 4.87 11.79 -7.65
N ALA A 355 3.60 11.93 -7.30
CA ALA A 355 2.67 12.75 -8.05
C ALA A 355 3.05 14.24 -8.00
N ASP A 356 3.57 14.72 -6.86
CA ASP A 356 4.04 16.11 -6.72
C ASP A 356 5.30 16.39 -7.57
N PHE A 357 6.19 15.38 -7.77
CA PHE A 357 7.44 15.55 -8.51
C PHE A 357 7.28 15.34 -10.02
N PHE A 358 6.46 14.36 -10.41
CA PHE A 358 6.39 13.90 -11.80
C PHE A 358 5.06 14.26 -12.49
N GLY A 359 4.09 14.77 -11.72
CA GLY A 359 2.72 14.96 -12.21
C GLY A 359 1.95 13.65 -12.32
N VAL A 360 0.76 13.71 -12.92
CA VAL A 360 -0.16 12.57 -13.00
C VAL A 360 -0.31 11.98 -14.42
N ARG A 361 0.40 12.52 -15.40
CA ARG A 361 0.28 12.17 -16.83
C ARG A 361 0.48 10.67 -17.09
N GLU A 362 1.58 10.11 -16.63
CA GLU A 362 1.94 8.69 -16.74
C GLU A 362 2.32 8.13 -15.35
N ILE A 363 1.57 8.54 -14.32
CA ILE A 363 1.90 8.19 -12.94
C ILE A 363 1.82 6.68 -12.70
N GLY A 364 0.92 5.97 -13.39
CA GLY A 364 0.83 4.51 -13.32
C GLY A 364 2.13 3.85 -13.75
N MET A 365 2.67 4.20 -14.92
CA MET A 365 3.94 3.65 -15.40
C MET A 365 5.12 4.06 -14.50
N ILE A 366 5.17 5.31 -14.03
CA ILE A 366 6.22 5.79 -13.11
C ILE A 366 6.21 4.99 -11.81
N MET A 367 5.03 4.72 -11.26
CA MET A 367 4.87 3.88 -10.07
C MET A 367 5.26 2.42 -10.34
N GLY A 368 4.86 1.88 -11.49
CA GLY A 368 5.19 0.51 -11.90
C GLY A 368 6.70 0.29 -12.03
N LEU A 369 7.41 1.22 -12.69
CA LEU A 369 8.87 1.17 -12.79
C LEU A 369 9.55 1.34 -11.42
N SER A 370 9.01 2.21 -10.56
CA SER A 370 9.49 2.33 -9.18
C SER A 370 9.28 1.04 -8.38
N ALA A 371 8.18 0.30 -8.63
CA ALA A 371 7.86 -0.93 -7.92
C ALA A 371 8.93 -2.01 -8.14
N VAL A 372 9.54 -2.09 -9.32
CA VAL A 372 10.67 -3.01 -9.60
C VAL A 372 11.83 -2.75 -8.64
N VAL A 373 12.24 -1.49 -8.49
CA VAL A 373 13.34 -1.11 -7.58
C VAL A 373 12.98 -1.40 -6.13
N ILE A 374 11.74 -1.12 -5.76
CA ILE A 374 11.21 -1.33 -4.40
C ILE A 374 11.20 -2.83 -4.06
N SER A 375 10.79 -3.68 -4.99
CA SER A 375 10.73 -5.13 -4.78
C SER A 375 12.10 -5.76 -4.57
N ILE A 376 13.15 -5.22 -5.20
CA ILE A 376 14.53 -5.63 -4.90
C ILE A 376 14.83 -5.40 -3.41
N GLY A 377 14.46 -4.25 -2.87
CA GLY A 377 14.62 -3.96 -1.45
C GLY A 377 13.86 -4.96 -0.56
N GLN A 378 12.62 -5.29 -0.93
CA GLN A 378 11.80 -6.23 -0.16
C GLN A 378 12.41 -7.64 -0.10
N VAL A 379 13.04 -8.10 -1.17
CA VAL A 379 13.71 -9.41 -1.23
C VAL A 379 15.06 -9.36 -0.49
N VAL A 380 15.84 -8.32 -0.71
CA VAL A 380 17.20 -8.20 -0.14
C VAL A 380 17.17 -8.01 1.38
N GLY A 381 16.15 -7.34 1.94
CA GLY A 381 16.09 -7.04 3.36
C GLY A 381 16.20 -8.27 4.28
N PRO A 382 15.30 -9.25 4.17
CA PRO A 382 15.40 -10.48 4.94
C PRO A 382 16.70 -11.25 4.70
N LEU A 383 17.22 -11.24 3.46
CA LEU A 383 18.48 -11.91 3.13
C LEU A 383 19.66 -11.28 3.88
N VAL A 384 19.73 -9.96 3.94
CA VAL A 384 20.80 -9.25 4.67
C VAL A 384 20.78 -9.64 6.16
N ALA A 385 19.62 -9.63 6.79
CA ALA A 385 19.51 -10.00 8.21
C ALA A 385 19.81 -11.50 8.44
N GLY A 386 19.32 -12.38 7.57
CA GLY A 386 19.57 -13.82 7.65
C GLY A 386 21.04 -14.18 7.45
N MET A 387 21.68 -13.66 6.40
CA MET A 387 23.10 -13.89 6.13
C MET A 387 23.99 -13.35 7.26
N ALA A 388 23.65 -12.18 7.81
CA ALA A 388 24.37 -11.65 8.95
C ALA A 388 24.29 -12.58 10.17
N TYR A 389 23.12 -13.16 10.42
CA TYR A 389 22.93 -14.16 11.46
C TYR A 389 23.75 -15.44 11.17
N ASP A 390 23.71 -15.97 9.96
CA ASP A 390 24.44 -17.18 9.57
C ASP A 390 25.97 -17.03 9.75
N TRP A 391 26.51 -15.81 9.53
CA TRP A 391 27.93 -15.54 9.65
C TRP A 391 28.39 -15.19 11.08
N THR A 392 27.54 -14.51 11.86
CA THR A 392 27.92 -13.97 13.18
C THR A 392 27.28 -14.70 14.36
N GLY A 393 26.24 -15.50 14.11
CA GLY A 393 25.41 -16.13 15.14
C GLY A 393 24.42 -15.17 15.80
N HIS A 394 24.35 -13.89 15.35
CA HIS A 394 23.52 -12.85 15.98
C HIS A 394 22.83 -11.98 14.94
N TYR A 395 21.53 -11.66 15.17
CA TYR A 395 20.78 -10.70 14.36
C TYR A 395 21.22 -9.25 14.53
N GLN A 396 21.92 -8.94 15.62
CA GLN A 396 22.35 -7.60 15.97
C GLN A 396 23.14 -6.92 14.85
N SER A 397 24.10 -7.63 14.22
CA SER A 397 24.89 -7.12 13.10
C SER A 397 24.02 -6.83 11.86
N GLY A 398 23.06 -7.70 11.57
CA GLY A 398 22.10 -7.53 10.48
C GLY A 398 21.23 -6.29 10.69
N PHE A 399 20.64 -6.14 11.88
CA PHE A 399 19.81 -4.96 12.18
C PHE A 399 20.63 -3.66 12.21
N LEU A 400 21.91 -3.70 12.61
CA LEU A 400 22.80 -2.53 12.51
C LEU A 400 23.01 -2.11 11.05
N VAL A 401 23.32 -3.04 10.15
CA VAL A 401 23.45 -2.74 8.71
C VAL A 401 22.16 -2.15 8.16
N LEU A 402 21.01 -2.73 8.51
CA LEU A 402 19.69 -2.24 8.09
C LEU A 402 19.42 -0.83 8.65
N ALA A 403 19.82 -0.54 9.88
CA ALA A 403 19.69 0.79 10.49
C ALA A 403 20.52 1.83 9.72
N LEU A 404 21.75 1.51 9.34
CA LEU A 404 22.60 2.39 8.53
C LEU A 404 22.00 2.62 7.13
N LEU A 405 21.45 1.59 6.50
CA LEU A 405 20.75 1.71 5.22
C LEU A 405 19.48 2.57 5.34
N ALA A 406 18.76 2.50 6.46
CA ALA A 406 17.66 3.41 6.73
C ALA A 406 18.16 4.87 6.85
N GLY A 407 19.23 5.11 7.59
CA GLY A 407 19.87 6.43 7.67
C GLY A 407 20.29 6.97 6.31
N PHE A 408 20.87 6.13 5.45
CA PHE A 408 21.20 6.49 4.08
C PHE A 408 19.96 6.82 3.25
N GLY A 409 18.87 6.07 3.40
CA GLY A 409 17.58 6.37 2.78
C GLY A 409 17.04 7.75 3.18
N SER A 410 17.26 8.20 4.42
CA SER A 410 16.92 9.57 4.85
C SER A 410 17.65 10.63 4.01
N VAL A 411 18.95 10.44 3.80
CA VAL A 411 19.78 11.35 2.97
C VAL A 411 19.27 11.40 1.54
N MET A 412 18.83 10.25 0.98
CA MET A 412 18.23 10.21 -0.36
C MET A 412 16.99 11.08 -0.47
N PHE A 413 16.06 10.99 0.49
CA PHE A 413 14.87 11.83 0.49
C PHE A 413 15.21 13.31 0.66
N LEU A 414 16.18 13.65 1.50
CA LEU A 414 16.63 15.04 1.65
C LEU A 414 17.26 15.63 0.38
N ARG A 415 17.90 14.78 -0.43
CA ARG A 415 18.52 15.19 -1.70
C ARG A 415 17.55 15.14 -2.89
N ALA A 416 16.41 14.48 -2.77
CA ALA A 416 15.41 14.45 -3.83
C ALA A 416 14.81 15.85 -4.02
N ARG A 417 14.94 16.40 -5.22
CA ARG A 417 14.35 17.68 -5.64
C ARG A 417 13.69 17.48 -6.99
N PRO A 418 12.55 18.15 -7.27
CA PRO A 418 11.90 18.11 -8.58
C PRO A 418 12.83 18.51 -9.71
#